data_ac3a415dbe1c7d250c9362e34f496884
#
_entry.id   ac3a415dbe1c7d250c9362e34f496884
#
_cell.length_a   1.000
_cell.length_b   1.000
_cell.length_c   1.000
_cell.angle_alpha   90.00
_cell.angle_beta   90.00
_cell.angle_gamma   90.00
#
_symmetry.space_group_name_H-M   'P 1'
#
loop_
_entity.id
_entity.type
_entity.pdbx_description
1 polymer ?
#
loop_
_entity_poly.entity_id
_entity_poly.type
_entity_poly.pdbx_seq_one_letter_code
_entity_poly.pdbx_strand_id
1 'polypeptide(L)'
;DVESPYMLLVAQVLRSRLKHLTKKDSERKGLDRLKIVRSDLPAITHVDNSARIQTVDAKTNPHFHKLISAFKEKTGCGVLVNTSFNVRDEPIVCTPEDAYRCFMATEMDILVIGNAVLFKEEQ
;
A
#
# COMPACT_ATOMS: atom_id res chain seq x y z
N ASP A 1 -3.04 4.15 -21.69
CA ASP A 1 -3.62 3.57 -20.47
C ASP A 1 -3.55 2.05 -20.60
N VAL A 2 -2.97 1.39 -19.62
CA VAL A 2 -2.79 -0.07 -19.61
C VAL A 2 -3.45 -0.61 -18.34
N GLU A 3 -4.29 -1.64 -18.50
CA GLU A 3 -4.88 -2.36 -17.38
C GLU A 3 -3.85 -3.31 -16.74
N SER A 4 -3.79 -3.32 -15.43
CA SER A 4 -2.94 -4.22 -14.62
C SER A 4 -3.70 -4.74 -13.41
N PRO A 5 -4.73 -5.59 -13.59
CA PRO A 5 -5.58 -6.05 -12.49
C PRO A 5 -4.85 -6.99 -11.51
N TYR A 6 -3.70 -7.54 -11.88
CA TYR A 6 -2.95 -8.54 -11.08
C TYR A 6 -1.57 -8.07 -10.59
N MET A 7 -1.31 -6.76 -10.58
CA MET A 7 -0.04 -6.19 -10.11
C MET A 7 1.21 -6.78 -10.81
N LEU A 8 1.13 -7.05 -12.11
CA LEU A 8 2.23 -7.63 -12.90
C LEU A 8 3.15 -6.57 -13.51
N LEU A 9 2.69 -5.33 -13.63
CA LEU A 9 3.41 -4.27 -14.30
C LEU A 9 4.11 -3.34 -13.31
N VAL A 10 5.22 -2.77 -13.77
CA VAL A 10 5.97 -1.72 -13.08
C VAL A 10 5.86 -0.44 -13.91
N ALA A 11 5.61 0.68 -13.26
CA ALA A 11 5.57 2.00 -13.89
C ALA A 11 6.38 3.01 -13.09
N GLN A 12 6.84 4.07 -13.77
CA GLN A 12 7.54 5.17 -13.12
C GLN A 12 6.56 6.02 -12.31
N VAL A 13 6.95 6.40 -11.10
CA VAL A 13 6.21 7.38 -10.31
C VAL A 13 6.28 8.73 -11.01
N LEU A 14 5.15 9.43 -11.07
CA LEU A 14 5.07 10.75 -11.70
C LEU A 14 6.10 11.72 -11.09
N ARG A 15 6.79 12.50 -11.91
CA ARG A 15 7.79 13.47 -11.46
C ARG A 15 7.24 14.47 -10.45
N SER A 16 5.98 14.86 -10.59
CA SER A 16 5.27 15.74 -9.65
C SER A 16 5.08 15.15 -8.25
N ARG A 17 5.22 13.85 -8.12
CA ARG A 17 5.11 13.11 -6.85
C ARG A 17 6.48 12.76 -6.24
N LEU A 18 7.56 12.96 -6.99
CA LEU A 18 8.92 12.71 -6.51
C LEU A 18 9.41 13.86 -5.62
N LYS A 19 10.16 13.50 -4.59
CA LYS A 19 10.86 14.46 -3.73
C LYS A 19 12.26 14.71 -4.23
N HIS A 20 12.73 15.94 -4.03
CA HIS A 20 14.13 16.27 -4.26
C HIS A 20 15.02 15.55 -3.23
N LEU A 21 15.97 14.76 -3.73
CA LEU A 21 16.95 14.11 -2.88
C LEU A 21 18.05 15.10 -2.48
N THR A 22 18.43 15.07 -1.21
CA THR A 22 19.55 15.85 -0.70
C THR A 22 20.88 15.21 -1.12
N LYS A 23 21.96 15.97 -1.03
CA LYS A 23 23.32 15.45 -1.25
C LYS A 23 23.62 14.25 -0.34
N LYS A 24 23.19 14.31 0.93
CA LYS A 24 23.31 13.22 1.91
C LYS A 24 22.54 11.96 1.49
N ASP A 25 21.37 12.11 0.88
CA ASP A 25 20.60 10.98 0.36
C ASP A 25 21.30 10.31 -0.82
N SER A 26 21.91 11.10 -1.70
CA SER A 26 22.65 10.59 -2.86
C SER A 26 23.93 9.80 -2.46
N GLU A 27 24.51 10.09 -1.32
CA GLU A 27 25.69 9.43 -0.77
C GLU A 27 25.39 8.09 -0.09
N ARG A 28 24.11 7.80 0.23
CA ARG A 28 23.72 6.52 0.87
C ARG A 28 23.97 5.35 -0.04
N LYS A 29 24.45 4.23 0.54
CA LYS A 29 24.79 3.00 -0.19
C LYS A 29 24.06 1.78 0.42
N GLY A 30 23.97 0.72 -0.37
CA GLY A 30 23.39 -0.55 0.05
C GLY A 30 21.96 -0.40 0.58
N LEU A 31 21.65 -1.05 1.67
CA LEU A 31 20.31 -1.06 2.29
C LEU A 31 19.86 0.29 2.83
N ASP A 32 20.77 1.21 3.13
CA ASP A 32 20.40 2.55 3.59
C ASP A 32 19.69 3.38 2.50
N ARG A 33 19.82 3.00 1.24
CA ARG A 33 19.06 3.59 0.14
C ARG A 33 17.55 3.32 0.25
N LEU A 34 17.13 2.25 0.93
CA LEU A 34 15.72 1.93 1.17
C LEU A 34 15.06 2.90 2.15
N LYS A 35 15.84 3.55 3.01
CA LYS A 35 15.34 4.54 4.00
C LYS A 35 15.10 5.94 3.39
N ILE A 36 15.43 6.14 2.12
CA ILE A 36 15.26 7.43 1.44
C ILE A 36 13.80 7.60 1.05
N VAL A 37 13.18 8.66 1.54
CA VAL A 37 11.81 9.05 1.14
C VAL A 37 11.87 9.74 -0.22
N ARG A 38 11.54 9.02 -1.30
CA ARG A 38 11.70 9.44 -2.70
C ARG A 38 10.48 10.13 -3.28
N SER A 39 9.33 9.92 -2.67
CA SER A 39 8.05 10.44 -3.17
C SER A 39 7.11 10.74 -2.00
N ASP A 40 5.93 11.26 -2.31
CA ASP A 40 4.81 11.35 -1.36
C ASP A 40 4.08 9.99 -1.15
N LEU A 41 4.54 8.94 -1.85
CA LEU A 41 4.07 7.55 -1.71
C LEU A 41 5.25 6.63 -1.31
N PRO A 42 5.90 6.85 -0.17
CA PRO A 42 7.16 6.20 0.16
C PRO A 42 7.06 4.68 0.31
N ALA A 43 5.92 4.18 0.77
CA ALA A 43 5.70 2.74 1.01
C ALA A 43 5.72 1.88 -0.27
N ILE A 44 5.47 2.48 -1.43
CA ILE A 44 5.37 1.76 -2.71
C ILE A 44 6.47 2.16 -3.71
N THR A 45 7.27 3.18 -3.42
CA THR A 45 8.26 3.71 -4.35
C THR A 45 9.59 2.98 -4.22
N HIS A 46 10.01 2.33 -5.30
CA HIS A 46 11.28 1.62 -5.40
C HIS A 46 12.48 2.58 -5.45
N VAL A 47 13.68 2.01 -5.33
CA VAL A 47 14.96 2.77 -5.35
C VAL A 47 15.20 3.51 -6.68
N ASP A 48 14.63 3.02 -7.77
CA ASP A 48 14.70 3.60 -9.12
C ASP A 48 13.51 4.52 -9.45
N ASN A 49 12.72 4.90 -8.45
CA ASN A 49 11.50 5.69 -8.57
C ASN A 49 10.36 5.02 -9.36
N SER A 50 10.39 3.72 -9.51
CA SER A 50 9.28 2.93 -10.03
C SER A 50 8.37 2.44 -8.92
N ALA A 51 7.22 1.87 -9.28
CA ALA A 51 6.31 1.18 -8.40
C ALA A 51 5.61 0.03 -9.13
N ARG A 52 5.28 -1.05 -8.44
CA ARG A 52 4.36 -2.07 -8.97
C ARG A 52 2.95 -1.50 -8.91
N ILE A 53 2.23 -1.62 -10.02
CA ILE A 53 0.89 -1.05 -10.15
C ILE A 53 -0.17 -2.13 -10.28
N GLN A 54 -1.31 -1.85 -9.66
CA GLN A 54 -2.55 -2.59 -9.86
C GLN A 54 -3.67 -1.59 -10.17
N THR A 55 -4.40 -1.84 -11.25
CA THR A 55 -5.59 -1.05 -11.60
C THR A 55 -6.83 -1.72 -11.06
N VAL A 56 -7.78 -0.92 -10.60
CA VAL A 56 -9.09 -1.38 -10.12
C VAL A 56 -10.16 -0.75 -10.98
N ASP A 57 -10.86 -1.60 -11.73
CA ASP A 57 -11.94 -1.18 -12.63
C ASP A 57 -13.30 -1.27 -11.93
N ALA A 58 -14.17 -0.27 -12.17
CA ALA A 58 -15.49 -0.17 -11.56
C ALA A 58 -16.46 -1.28 -12.00
N LYS A 59 -16.25 -1.90 -13.16
CA LYS A 59 -17.11 -2.97 -13.67
C LYS A 59 -16.75 -4.31 -13.06
N THR A 60 -15.43 -4.57 -12.89
CA THR A 60 -14.93 -5.85 -12.39
C THR A 60 -14.86 -5.90 -10.87
N ASN A 61 -14.57 -4.77 -10.20
CA ASN A 61 -14.52 -4.68 -8.75
C ASN A 61 -15.13 -3.36 -8.23
N PRO A 62 -16.46 -3.20 -8.31
CA PRO A 62 -17.13 -1.95 -7.97
C PRO A 62 -16.96 -1.53 -6.51
N HIS A 63 -16.92 -2.47 -5.57
CA HIS A 63 -16.78 -2.16 -4.14
C HIS A 63 -15.40 -1.58 -3.83
N PHE A 64 -14.35 -2.20 -4.31
CA PHE A 64 -12.99 -1.74 -4.07
C PHE A 64 -12.69 -0.45 -4.83
N HIS A 65 -13.21 -0.31 -6.07
CA HIS A 65 -13.13 0.95 -6.81
C HIS A 65 -13.80 2.10 -6.04
N LYS A 66 -14.97 1.86 -5.44
CA LYS A 66 -15.69 2.84 -4.62
C LYS A 66 -14.91 3.25 -3.37
N LEU A 67 -14.26 2.29 -2.71
CA LEU A 67 -13.39 2.55 -1.56
C LEU A 67 -12.22 3.47 -1.94
N ILE A 68 -11.51 3.16 -3.02
CA ILE A 68 -10.38 3.98 -3.50
C ILE A 68 -10.86 5.38 -3.91
N SER A 69 -12.02 5.48 -4.55
CA SER A 69 -12.61 6.77 -4.93
C SER A 69 -12.94 7.63 -3.73
N ALA A 70 -13.58 7.06 -2.71
CA ALA A 70 -13.89 7.77 -1.45
C ALA A 70 -12.61 8.19 -0.70
N PHE A 71 -11.57 7.36 -0.72
CA PHE A 71 -10.27 7.71 -0.16
C PHE A 71 -9.64 8.89 -0.92
N LYS A 72 -9.70 8.87 -2.26
CA LYS A 72 -9.22 9.98 -3.10
C LYS A 72 -9.95 11.28 -2.82
N GLU A 73 -11.27 11.24 -2.66
CA GLU A 73 -12.08 12.43 -2.34
C GLU A 73 -11.67 13.06 -0.99
N LYS A 74 -11.36 12.23 0.00
CA LYS A 74 -10.98 12.68 1.34
C LYS A 74 -9.51 13.13 1.45
N THR A 75 -8.61 12.54 0.71
CA THR A 75 -7.15 12.70 0.89
C THR A 75 -6.43 13.36 -0.29
N GLY A 76 -7.10 13.48 -1.43
CA GLY A 76 -6.45 13.85 -2.71
C GLY A 76 -5.61 12.74 -3.34
N CYS A 77 -5.52 11.56 -2.70
CA CYS A 77 -4.69 10.43 -3.15
C CYS A 77 -5.54 9.21 -3.52
N GLY A 78 -5.55 8.81 -4.78
CA GLY A 78 -6.29 7.65 -5.29
C GLY A 78 -5.48 6.35 -5.29
N VAL A 79 -4.57 6.18 -4.32
CA VAL A 79 -3.68 5.02 -4.23
C VAL A 79 -3.76 4.42 -2.83
N LEU A 80 -3.96 3.11 -2.78
CA LEU A 80 -3.83 2.29 -1.56
C LEU A 80 -2.70 1.29 -1.74
N VAL A 81 -2.05 0.92 -0.63
CA VAL A 81 -1.04 -0.14 -0.64
C VAL A 81 -1.75 -1.49 -0.65
N ASN A 82 -1.38 -2.35 -1.60
CA ASN A 82 -1.82 -3.73 -1.64
C ASN A 82 -0.65 -4.65 -1.28
N THR A 83 -0.83 -5.43 -0.22
CA THR A 83 0.15 -6.42 0.25
C THR A 83 -0.58 -7.64 0.81
N SER A 84 0.11 -8.76 0.95
CA SER A 84 -0.45 -9.93 1.62
C SER A 84 -0.72 -9.63 3.09
N PHE A 85 -1.83 -10.17 3.61
CA PHE A 85 -2.17 -10.04 5.01
C PHE A 85 -1.65 -11.26 5.78
N ASN A 86 -0.50 -11.12 6.38
CA ASN A 86 0.18 -12.12 7.22
C ASN A 86 1.38 -11.47 7.92
N VAL A 87 1.86 -12.09 8.98
CA VAL A 87 3.17 -11.78 9.54
C VAL A 87 4.22 -12.74 8.98
N ARG A 88 5.49 -12.41 9.20
CA ARG A 88 6.61 -13.22 8.73
C ARG A 88 6.51 -14.65 9.28
N ASP A 89 6.78 -15.61 8.42
CA ASP A 89 6.78 -17.06 8.72
C ASP A 89 5.37 -17.66 9.00
N GLU A 90 4.31 -16.89 8.77
CA GLU A 90 2.92 -17.37 8.82
C GLU A 90 2.29 -17.40 7.42
N PRO A 91 1.33 -18.32 7.17
CA PRO A 91 0.58 -18.31 5.92
C PRO A 91 -0.31 -17.06 5.80
N ILE A 92 -0.71 -16.75 4.56
CA ILE A 92 -1.65 -15.66 4.31
C ILE A 92 -2.98 -15.97 5.02
N VAL A 93 -3.54 -14.95 5.66
CA VAL A 93 -4.84 -14.98 6.32
C VAL A 93 -5.93 -15.53 5.38
N CYS A 94 -6.67 -16.54 5.84
CA CYS A 94 -7.74 -17.20 5.09
C CYS A 94 -9.12 -17.09 5.76
N THR A 95 -9.16 -16.91 7.09
CA THR A 95 -10.40 -16.82 7.86
C THR A 95 -10.48 -15.49 8.64
N PRO A 96 -11.68 -15.07 9.10
CA PRO A 96 -11.81 -13.94 10.00
C PRO A 96 -11.00 -14.08 11.30
N GLU A 97 -10.91 -15.31 11.84
CA GLU A 97 -10.12 -15.62 13.03
C GLU A 97 -8.62 -15.44 12.79
N ASP A 98 -8.12 -15.84 11.61
CA ASP A 98 -6.72 -15.59 11.22
C ASP A 98 -6.46 -14.10 11.09
N ALA A 99 -7.41 -13.35 10.48
CA ALA A 99 -7.32 -11.90 10.33
C ALA A 99 -7.24 -11.21 11.70
N TYR A 100 -8.11 -11.60 12.62
CA TYR A 100 -8.12 -11.06 13.98
C TYR A 100 -6.82 -11.38 14.72
N ARG A 101 -6.33 -12.63 14.65
CA ARG A 101 -5.07 -13.05 15.26
C ARG A 101 -3.88 -12.24 14.71
N CYS A 102 -3.79 -12.10 13.38
CA CYS A 102 -2.75 -11.32 12.74
C CYS A 102 -2.84 -9.82 13.12
N PHE A 103 -4.06 -9.28 13.16
CA PHE A 103 -4.32 -7.92 13.62
C PHE A 103 -3.82 -7.70 15.05
N MET A 104 -4.17 -8.59 15.98
CA MET A 104 -3.75 -8.49 17.39
C MET A 104 -2.24 -8.64 17.58
N ALA A 105 -1.58 -9.42 16.72
CA ALA A 105 -0.13 -9.65 16.77
C ALA A 105 0.72 -8.55 16.11
N THR A 106 0.11 -7.53 15.53
CA THR A 106 0.79 -6.45 14.78
C THR A 106 0.45 -5.07 15.32
N GLU A 107 1.14 -4.03 14.85
CA GLU A 107 0.90 -2.62 15.20
C GLU A 107 -0.18 -1.95 14.33
N MET A 108 -1.10 -2.72 13.75
CA MET A 108 -2.23 -2.16 13.01
C MET A 108 -3.24 -1.52 13.97
N ASP A 109 -3.73 -0.34 13.63
CA ASP A 109 -4.68 0.41 14.46
C ASP A 109 -6.12 -0.07 14.28
N ILE A 110 -6.47 -0.40 13.03
CA ILE A 110 -7.85 -0.73 12.62
C ILE A 110 -7.84 -1.96 11.71
N LEU A 111 -8.78 -2.86 11.95
CA LEU A 111 -9.08 -3.98 11.06
C LEU A 111 -10.51 -3.83 10.51
N VAL A 112 -10.67 -3.97 9.20
CA VAL A 112 -11.98 -4.00 8.54
C VAL A 112 -12.19 -5.35 7.87
N ILE A 113 -13.26 -6.04 8.22
CA ILE A 113 -13.65 -7.32 7.61
C ILE A 113 -15.13 -7.25 7.24
N GLY A 114 -15.43 -7.24 5.94
CA GLY A 114 -16.81 -7.08 5.48
C GLY A 114 -17.42 -5.77 6.01
N ASN A 115 -18.41 -5.88 6.86
CA ASN A 115 -19.10 -4.74 7.50
C ASN A 115 -18.66 -4.47 8.94
N ALA A 116 -17.70 -5.24 9.45
CA ALA A 116 -17.18 -5.05 10.81
C ALA A 116 -15.93 -4.16 10.79
N VAL A 117 -15.84 -3.24 11.74
CA VAL A 117 -14.68 -2.38 11.99
C VAL A 117 -14.23 -2.59 13.42
N LEU A 118 -12.98 -2.99 13.60
CA LEU A 118 -12.38 -3.23 14.92
C LEU A 118 -11.25 -2.22 15.14
N PHE A 119 -11.30 -1.51 16.23
CA PHE A 119 -10.22 -0.63 16.70
C PHE A 119 -9.34 -1.39 17.68
N LYS A 120 -8.02 -1.32 17.52
CA LYS A 120 -7.08 -2.06 18.36
C LYS A 120 -7.23 -1.72 19.86
N GLU A 121 -7.45 -0.47 20.15
CA GLU A 121 -7.60 0.04 21.53
C GLU A 121 -8.88 -0.42 22.25
N GLU A 122 -9.83 -0.97 21.49
CA GLU A 122 -11.10 -1.47 22.03
C GLU A 122 -11.11 -3.01 22.22
N GLN A 123 -10.01 -3.73 21.90
CA GLN A 123 -9.94 -5.19 21.90
C GLN A 123 -9.31 -5.79 23.16
#